data_1af1465b25e65ef31ebe7e03009c9b58
#
_entry.id   1af1465b25e65ef31ebe7e03009c9b58
#
_cell.length_a   1.000
_cell.length_b   1.000
_cell.length_c   1.000
_cell.angle_alpha   90.00
_cell.angle_beta   90.00
_cell.angle_gamma   90.00
#
_symmetry.space_group_name_H-M   'P 1'
#
loop_
_entity.id
_entity.type
_entity.pdbx_description
1 polymer ?
#
loop_
_entity_poly.entity_id
_entity_poly.type
_entity_poly.pdbx_seq_one_letter_code
_entity_poly.pdbx_strand_id
1 'polypeptide(L)'
;MPTESPAPGVPAEPSAPRAAAGKAAPRVAAGRATPGAAAGRATPRRRGPQPRHTRQAVAQAAVAIADAAGLDAVTIRAVAGRLGTGVMSLYSYVPDKQTLVYDMVEEVSGELDLPAPSGEWRADMHLLADRQRAVLLRHPWLIEATTHLQPLGPAVLAVLEFALGALEPTGLDGGARLETFALVNGFVTGLVRAELGRAAAAVPDPAQAAAQAARLQELLATGRYPRFAAALAQGDPPAADLSAQFDRLLDRILDGLVYPASSAT
;
A
#
# COMPACT_ATOMS: atom_id res chain seq x y z
N MET A 1 -18.91 9.63 59.29
CA MET A 1 -20.16 9.84 58.55
C MET A 1 -19.79 10.18 57.14
N PRO A 2 -19.79 9.21 56.16
CA PRO A 2 -19.56 9.49 54.75
C PRO A 2 -20.90 9.75 54.07
N THR A 3 -20.93 10.76 53.22
CA THR A 3 -22.06 11.13 52.38
C THR A 3 -21.92 10.41 51.04
N GLU A 4 -22.89 9.57 50.79
CA GLU A 4 -23.14 8.90 49.49
C GLU A 4 -23.46 9.93 48.40
N SER A 5 -22.85 9.73 47.23
CA SER A 5 -23.21 10.39 45.97
C SER A 5 -23.79 9.37 45.00
N PRO A 6 -24.93 9.66 44.37
CA PRO A 6 -25.62 8.64 43.51
C PRO A 6 -25.03 8.54 42.10
N ALA A 7 -25.08 7.34 41.57
CA ALA A 7 -24.67 6.95 40.22
C ALA A 7 -25.58 7.55 39.13
N PRO A 8 -25.06 7.87 37.93
CA PRO A 8 -25.89 8.27 36.79
C PRO A 8 -26.43 7.07 36.01
N GLY A 9 -27.71 7.23 35.64
CA GLY A 9 -28.53 6.21 35.01
C GLY A 9 -28.15 5.82 33.60
N VAL A 10 -28.51 4.58 33.28
CA VAL A 10 -28.43 3.91 31.98
C VAL A 10 -29.48 4.49 31.03
N PRO A 11 -29.16 4.84 29.78
CA PRO A 11 -30.19 5.15 28.78
C PRO A 11 -30.69 3.87 28.08
N ALA A 12 -32.02 3.86 27.90
CA ALA A 12 -32.83 2.80 27.35
C ALA A 12 -32.58 2.52 25.85
N GLU A 13 -32.70 1.24 25.48
CA GLU A 13 -32.73 0.75 24.10
C GLU A 13 -33.95 1.28 23.32
N PRO A 14 -33.83 1.58 22.01
CA PRO A 14 -34.97 1.77 21.14
C PRO A 14 -35.45 0.45 20.53
N SER A 15 -36.73 0.19 20.73
CA SER A 15 -37.53 -0.94 20.25
C SER A 15 -37.57 -1.04 18.70
N ALA A 16 -37.52 -2.28 18.20
CA ALA A 16 -37.80 -2.65 16.81
C ALA A 16 -39.25 -2.43 16.42
N PRO A 17 -39.56 -2.07 15.17
CA PRO A 17 -40.96 -2.09 14.69
C PRO A 17 -41.35 -3.46 14.13
N ARG A 18 -42.54 -3.87 14.58
CA ARG A 18 -43.29 -5.07 14.21
C ARG A 18 -43.70 -5.11 12.73
N ALA A 19 -43.62 -6.30 12.16
CA ALA A 19 -44.23 -6.70 10.90
C ALA A 19 -45.78 -6.54 10.95
N ALA A 20 -46.38 -5.97 9.90
CA ALA A 20 -47.81 -6.03 9.61
C ALA A 20 -48.04 -6.80 8.33
N ALA A 21 -48.76 -7.88 8.46
CA ALA A 21 -49.21 -8.75 7.40
C ALA A 21 -50.50 -8.24 6.74
N GLY A 22 -50.65 -8.50 5.45
CA GLY A 22 -51.91 -8.85 4.84
C GLY A 22 -52.71 -7.77 4.13
N LYS A 23 -52.88 -7.90 2.80
CA LYS A 23 -54.16 -8.27 2.17
C LYS A 23 -54.12 -8.20 0.64
N ALA A 24 -54.39 -9.36 0.04
CA ALA A 24 -55.38 -9.61 -0.98
C ALA A 24 -55.30 -8.83 -2.33
N ALA A 25 -55.09 -9.62 -3.36
CA ALA A 25 -55.34 -9.32 -4.76
C ALA A 25 -56.84 -9.15 -5.06
N PRO A 26 -57.20 -8.44 -6.12
CA PRO A 26 -58.41 -8.79 -6.88
C PRO A 26 -58.12 -9.24 -8.32
N ARG A 27 -58.98 -10.12 -8.72
CA ARG A 27 -59.08 -10.88 -9.99
C ARG A 27 -59.46 -9.99 -11.19
N VAL A 28 -58.82 -10.30 -12.30
CA VAL A 28 -59.30 -10.46 -13.69
C VAL A 28 -60.56 -9.74 -14.13
N ALA A 29 -60.40 -8.92 -15.13
CA ALA A 29 -61.43 -8.69 -16.16
C ALA A 29 -60.78 -8.75 -17.56
N ALA A 30 -61.24 -9.70 -18.34
CA ALA A 30 -60.91 -9.85 -19.76
C ALA A 30 -61.58 -8.74 -20.57
N GLY A 31 -60.78 -7.99 -21.32
CA GLY A 31 -61.25 -7.00 -22.30
C GLY A 31 -60.62 -7.27 -23.65
N ARG A 32 -61.49 -7.46 -24.63
CA ARG A 32 -61.31 -7.78 -26.06
C ARG A 32 -60.20 -7.04 -26.75
N ALA A 33 -59.51 -7.76 -27.60
CA ALA A 33 -58.58 -7.28 -28.63
C ALA A 33 -59.27 -6.43 -29.70
N THR A 34 -58.66 -5.31 -30.06
CA THR A 34 -58.79 -4.67 -31.36
C THR A 34 -57.39 -4.55 -31.99
N PRO A 35 -57.20 -4.93 -33.24
CA PRO A 35 -55.94 -4.78 -33.93
C PRO A 35 -55.88 -3.42 -34.60
N GLY A 36 -54.87 -2.64 -34.29
CA GLY A 36 -54.70 -1.32 -34.94
C GLY A 36 -53.31 -0.74 -34.78
N ALA A 37 -52.50 -0.98 -35.80
CA ALA A 37 -51.51 -0.09 -36.38
C ALA A 37 -50.27 0.38 -35.62
N ALA A 38 -49.20 0.29 -36.36
CA ALA A 38 -47.90 0.99 -36.30
C ALA A 38 -46.85 0.36 -35.46
N ALA A 39 -46.14 -0.58 -36.06
CA ALA A 39 -44.78 -0.96 -35.77
C ALA A 39 -43.88 0.30 -35.88
N GLY A 40 -43.73 1.01 -34.75
CA GLY A 40 -42.64 1.96 -34.55
C GLY A 40 -41.35 1.18 -34.59
N ARG A 41 -40.60 1.27 -35.72
CA ARG A 41 -39.22 0.78 -35.79
C ARG A 41 -38.44 1.45 -34.68
N ALA A 42 -38.12 0.70 -33.62
CA ALA A 42 -37.12 1.09 -32.65
C ALA A 42 -35.81 1.22 -33.42
N THR A 43 -35.40 2.44 -33.67
CA THR A 43 -34.06 2.75 -34.18
C THR A 43 -33.06 2.16 -33.19
N PRO A 44 -32.12 1.29 -33.62
CA PRO A 44 -31.09 0.78 -32.72
C PRO A 44 -30.33 2.01 -32.19
N ARG A 45 -30.37 2.20 -30.87
CA ARG A 45 -29.48 3.17 -30.19
C ARG A 45 -28.08 2.91 -30.69
N ARG A 46 -27.53 3.84 -31.45
CA ARG A 46 -26.11 3.80 -31.85
C ARG A 46 -25.34 3.60 -30.56
N ARG A 47 -24.70 2.43 -30.41
CA ARG A 47 -23.64 2.22 -29.44
C ARG A 47 -22.65 3.35 -29.67
N GLY A 48 -22.46 4.22 -28.69
CA GLY A 48 -21.39 5.21 -28.72
C GLY A 48 -20.04 4.53 -28.98
N PRO A 49 -19.04 5.27 -29.45
CA PRO A 49 -17.72 4.71 -29.68
C PRO A 49 -17.30 3.92 -28.45
N GLN A 50 -16.90 2.64 -28.63
CA GLN A 50 -16.37 1.86 -27.54
C GLN A 50 -15.19 2.62 -26.91
N PRO A 51 -15.07 2.66 -25.57
CA PRO A 51 -13.93 3.28 -24.91
C PRO A 51 -12.65 2.68 -25.49
N ARG A 52 -11.76 3.50 -26.03
CA ARG A 52 -10.51 3.05 -26.67
C ARG A 52 -9.51 2.49 -25.66
N HIS A 53 -9.66 2.84 -24.38
CA HIS A 53 -8.77 2.45 -23.30
C HIS A 53 -9.58 1.94 -22.11
N THR A 54 -8.91 1.28 -21.17
CA THR A 54 -9.45 0.93 -19.86
C THR A 54 -8.80 1.81 -18.79
N ARG A 55 -9.41 1.93 -17.62
CA ARG A 55 -8.81 2.61 -16.46
C ARG A 55 -7.45 2.00 -16.10
N GLN A 56 -7.34 0.69 -16.18
CA GLN A 56 -6.08 -0.03 -16.01
C GLN A 56 -5.02 0.37 -17.04
N ALA A 57 -5.36 0.45 -18.32
CA ALA A 57 -4.41 0.89 -19.35
C ALA A 57 -3.92 2.33 -19.11
N VAL A 58 -4.77 3.18 -18.53
CA VAL A 58 -4.40 4.54 -18.13
C VAL A 58 -3.40 4.52 -16.96
N ALA A 59 -3.65 3.69 -15.94
CA ALA A 59 -2.74 3.49 -14.82
C ALA A 59 -1.38 2.95 -15.28
N GLN A 60 -1.37 1.91 -16.11
CA GLN A 60 -0.13 1.33 -16.67
C GLN A 60 0.69 2.33 -17.47
N ALA A 61 0.02 3.17 -18.28
CA ALA A 61 0.70 4.23 -19.02
C ALA A 61 1.33 5.26 -18.09
N ALA A 62 0.67 5.57 -16.97
CA ALA A 62 1.17 6.49 -15.95
C ALA A 62 2.34 5.86 -15.15
N VAL A 63 2.23 4.59 -14.76
CA VAL A 63 3.32 3.82 -14.13
C VAL A 63 4.58 3.87 -14.99
N ALA A 64 4.45 3.57 -16.29
CA ALA A 64 5.59 3.60 -17.21
C ALA A 64 6.22 5.00 -17.39
N ILE A 65 5.48 6.10 -17.18
CA ILE A 65 6.02 7.45 -17.14
C ILE A 65 6.78 7.68 -15.82
N ALA A 66 6.18 7.25 -14.69
CA ALA A 66 6.81 7.40 -13.38
C ALA A 66 8.11 6.61 -13.27
N ASP A 67 8.16 5.39 -13.80
CA ASP A 67 9.37 4.56 -13.83
C ASP A 67 10.50 5.19 -14.63
N ALA A 68 10.15 5.87 -15.72
CA ALA A 68 11.14 6.51 -16.59
C ALA A 68 11.63 7.88 -16.08
N ALA A 69 10.78 8.66 -15.39
CA ALA A 69 11.04 10.07 -15.14
C ALA A 69 10.54 10.59 -13.78
N GLY A 70 10.10 9.69 -12.89
CA GLY A 70 9.60 10.02 -11.55
C GLY A 70 8.15 10.46 -11.52
N LEU A 71 7.59 10.56 -10.32
CA LEU A 71 6.17 10.85 -10.08
C LEU A 71 5.77 12.25 -10.58
N ASP A 72 6.66 13.22 -10.54
CA ASP A 72 6.42 14.59 -11.02
C ASP A 72 6.15 14.66 -12.52
N ALA A 73 6.75 13.76 -13.31
CA ALA A 73 6.52 13.68 -14.74
C ALA A 73 5.12 13.15 -15.09
N VAL A 74 4.42 12.52 -14.15
CA VAL A 74 3.05 12.02 -14.34
C VAL A 74 2.07 13.17 -14.33
N THR A 75 1.59 13.52 -15.52
CA THR A 75 0.53 14.50 -15.71
C THR A 75 -0.56 13.91 -16.62
N ILE A 76 -1.79 14.39 -16.48
CA ILE A 76 -2.90 13.96 -17.36
C ILE A 76 -2.51 14.14 -18.84
N ARG A 77 -1.80 15.22 -19.17
CA ARG A 77 -1.33 15.50 -20.53
C ARG A 77 -0.28 14.50 -21.02
N ALA A 78 0.68 14.15 -20.17
CA ALA A 78 1.73 13.17 -20.51
C ALA A 78 1.12 11.78 -20.77
N VAL A 79 0.18 11.36 -19.91
CA VAL A 79 -0.51 10.07 -20.06
C VAL A 79 -1.39 10.06 -21.32
N ALA A 80 -2.13 11.15 -21.61
CA ALA A 80 -2.91 11.28 -22.83
C ALA A 80 -2.03 11.19 -24.09
N GLY A 81 -0.85 11.86 -24.08
CA GLY A 81 0.13 11.78 -25.16
C GLY A 81 0.66 10.36 -25.36
N ARG A 82 1.00 9.66 -24.27
CA ARG A 82 1.48 8.25 -24.34
C ARG A 82 0.43 7.29 -24.91
N LEU A 83 -0.85 7.51 -24.58
CA LEU A 83 -1.97 6.71 -25.08
C LEU A 83 -2.49 7.13 -26.46
N GLY A 84 -1.96 8.21 -27.03
CA GLY A 84 -2.45 8.74 -28.32
C GLY A 84 -3.90 9.21 -28.26
N THR A 85 -4.37 9.71 -27.11
CA THR A 85 -5.75 10.18 -26.91
C THR A 85 -5.80 11.66 -26.53
N GLY A 86 -6.99 12.26 -26.64
CA GLY A 86 -7.20 13.64 -26.19
C GLY A 86 -7.27 13.74 -24.66
N VAL A 87 -6.75 14.83 -24.09
CA VAL A 87 -6.79 15.10 -22.63
C VAL A 87 -8.22 15.02 -22.08
N MET A 88 -9.20 15.55 -22.80
CA MET A 88 -10.62 15.50 -22.39
C MET A 88 -11.17 14.08 -22.32
N SER A 89 -10.68 13.17 -23.18
CA SER A 89 -11.07 11.76 -23.13
C SER A 89 -10.51 11.07 -21.88
N LEU A 90 -9.34 11.50 -21.39
CA LEU A 90 -8.73 10.89 -20.22
C LEU A 90 -9.51 11.20 -18.93
N TYR A 91 -10.10 12.40 -18.85
CA TYR A 91 -10.95 12.78 -17.71
C TYR A 91 -12.19 11.90 -17.51
N SER A 92 -12.61 11.16 -18.57
CA SER A 92 -13.69 10.16 -18.42
C SER A 92 -13.25 8.90 -17.67
N TYR A 93 -11.93 8.65 -17.54
CA TYR A 93 -11.37 7.50 -16.82
C TYR A 93 -10.85 7.91 -15.44
N VAL A 94 -10.17 9.05 -15.35
CA VAL A 94 -9.56 9.56 -14.11
C VAL A 94 -9.87 11.06 -14.00
N PRO A 95 -10.62 11.48 -12.97
CA PRO A 95 -11.06 12.88 -12.84
C PRO A 95 -9.93 13.83 -12.48
N ASP A 96 -8.87 13.33 -11.82
CA ASP A 96 -7.75 14.14 -11.33
C ASP A 96 -6.46 13.33 -11.20
N LYS A 97 -5.34 14.03 -10.91
CA LYS A 97 -4.03 13.40 -10.72
C LYS A 97 -4.02 12.49 -9.49
N GLN A 98 -4.73 12.82 -8.43
CA GLN A 98 -4.76 12.02 -7.22
C GLN A 98 -5.39 10.66 -7.47
N THR A 99 -6.54 10.63 -8.14
CA THR A 99 -7.19 9.38 -8.57
C THR A 99 -6.28 8.56 -9.47
N LEU A 100 -5.53 9.21 -10.37
CA LEU A 100 -4.56 8.52 -11.23
C LEU A 100 -3.45 7.87 -10.39
N VAL A 101 -2.90 8.57 -9.40
CA VAL A 101 -1.87 8.01 -8.52
C VAL A 101 -2.42 6.86 -7.68
N TYR A 102 -3.67 6.93 -7.22
CA TYR A 102 -4.35 5.80 -6.60
C TYR A 102 -4.36 4.56 -7.49
N ASP A 103 -4.77 4.74 -8.76
CA ASP A 103 -4.82 3.64 -9.72
C ASP A 103 -3.42 3.07 -10.03
N MET A 104 -2.40 3.92 -10.06
CA MET A 104 -1.01 3.49 -10.23
C MET A 104 -0.54 2.65 -9.05
N VAL A 105 -0.83 3.07 -7.81
CA VAL A 105 -0.49 2.30 -6.60
C VAL A 105 -1.20 0.94 -6.59
N GLU A 106 -2.48 0.92 -6.94
CA GLU A 106 -3.24 -0.34 -7.07
C GLU A 106 -2.64 -1.28 -8.12
N GLU A 107 -2.27 -0.76 -9.30
CA GLU A 107 -1.67 -1.56 -10.37
C GLU A 107 -0.37 -2.22 -9.89
N VAL A 108 0.55 -1.46 -9.29
CA VAL A 108 1.84 -2.01 -8.84
C VAL A 108 1.73 -2.83 -7.55
N SER A 109 0.72 -2.59 -6.71
CA SER A 109 0.45 -3.44 -5.54
C SER A 109 0.03 -4.85 -5.96
N GLY A 110 -0.66 -4.98 -7.10
CA GLY A 110 -0.99 -6.28 -7.68
C GLY A 110 0.24 -7.09 -8.14
N GLU A 111 1.39 -6.44 -8.37
CA GLU A 111 2.62 -7.11 -8.76
C GLU A 111 3.30 -7.89 -7.62
N LEU A 112 2.87 -7.70 -6.36
CA LEU A 112 3.41 -8.47 -5.25
C LEU A 112 3.14 -9.97 -5.40
N ASP A 113 2.05 -10.35 -6.11
CA ASP A 113 1.71 -11.74 -6.43
C ASP A 113 1.88 -12.68 -5.22
N LEU A 114 1.17 -12.37 -4.15
CA LEU A 114 1.25 -13.09 -2.88
C LEU A 114 0.34 -14.32 -2.93
N PRO A 115 0.86 -15.53 -2.59
CA PRO A 115 0.04 -16.73 -2.46
C PRO A 115 -0.84 -16.65 -1.20
N ALA A 116 -1.61 -17.71 -0.92
CA ALA A 116 -2.22 -17.83 0.40
C ALA A 116 -1.11 -18.01 1.47
N PRO A 117 -1.29 -17.47 2.69
CA PRO A 117 -0.36 -17.69 3.79
C PRO A 117 -0.11 -19.18 4.05
N SER A 118 1.16 -19.55 4.24
CA SER A 118 1.57 -20.95 4.41
C SER A 118 1.31 -21.51 5.82
N GLY A 119 1.11 -20.63 6.78
CA GLY A 119 1.05 -20.94 8.22
C GLY A 119 2.41 -20.82 8.93
N GLU A 120 3.49 -20.72 8.16
CA GLU A 120 4.84 -20.45 8.69
C GLU A 120 5.07 -18.93 8.70
N TRP A 121 4.52 -18.27 9.72
CA TRP A 121 4.41 -16.81 9.78
C TRP A 121 5.72 -16.06 9.46
N ARG A 122 6.86 -16.59 9.89
CA ARG A 122 8.15 -15.96 9.66
C ARG A 122 8.54 -16.02 8.17
N ALA A 123 8.37 -17.18 7.55
CA ALA A 123 8.61 -17.35 6.12
C ALA A 123 7.66 -16.48 5.26
N ASP A 124 6.39 -16.40 5.66
CA ASP A 124 5.40 -15.57 5.00
C ASP A 124 5.74 -14.07 5.11
N MET A 125 6.22 -13.61 6.27
CA MET A 125 6.66 -12.22 6.46
C MET A 125 7.93 -11.89 5.69
N HIS A 126 8.88 -12.84 5.57
CA HIS A 126 10.04 -12.69 4.69
C HIS A 126 9.60 -12.59 3.23
N LEU A 127 8.73 -13.49 2.77
CA LEU A 127 8.19 -13.44 1.41
C LEU A 127 7.54 -12.08 1.11
N LEU A 128 6.70 -11.58 2.02
CA LEU A 128 6.06 -10.27 1.88
C LEU A 128 7.10 -9.15 1.77
N ALA A 129 8.07 -9.13 2.67
CA ALA A 129 9.12 -8.10 2.69
C ALA A 129 9.98 -8.12 1.43
N ASP A 130 10.35 -9.29 0.93
CA ASP A 130 11.10 -9.47 -0.32
C ASP A 130 10.32 -8.99 -1.53
N ARG A 131 9.04 -9.35 -1.62
CA ARG A 131 8.16 -8.89 -2.70
C ARG A 131 7.97 -7.37 -2.67
N GLN A 132 7.74 -6.80 -1.48
CA GLN A 132 7.66 -5.34 -1.31
C GLN A 132 8.97 -4.65 -1.72
N ARG A 133 10.13 -5.17 -1.27
CA ARG A 133 11.43 -4.65 -1.67
C ARG A 133 11.61 -4.67 -3.18
N ALA A 134 11.29 -5.79 -3.84
CA ALA A 134 11.41 -5.93 -5.29
C ALA A 134 10.53 -4.92 -6.04
N VAL A 135 9.28 -4.71 -5.61
CA VAL A 135 8.36 -3.72 -6.19
C VAL A 135 8.88 -2.30 -5.97
N LEU A 136 9.32 -1.95 -4.76
CA LEU A 136 9.85 -0.62 -4.47
C LEU A 136 11.15 -0.29 -5.23
N LEU A 137 12.01 -1.28 -5.47
CA LEU A 137 13.21 -1.11 -6.30
C LEU A 137 12.86 -0.92 -7.78
N ARG A 138 11.82 -1.58 -8.27
CA ARG A 138 11.32 -1.43 -9.65
C ARG A 138 10.58 -0.12 -9.85
N HIS A 139 9.84 0.32 -8.85
CA HIS A 139 8.98 1.51 -8.85
C HIS A 139 9.34 2.49 -7.72
N PRO A 140 10.52 3.15 -7.78
CA PRO A 140 10.99 4.00 -6.68
C PRO A 140 10.04 5.14 -6.31
N TRP A 141 9.24 5.63 -7.27
CA TRP A 141 8.22 6.66 -7.08
C TRP A 141 7.11 6.24 -6.10
N LEU A 142 6.93 4.92 -5.89
CA LEU A 142 5.92 4.39 -4.98
C LEU A 142 6.17 4.84 -3.53
N ILE A 143 7.44 5.01 -3.14
CA ILE A 143 7.82 5.52 -1.81
C ILE A 143 7.26 6.91 -1.56
N GLU A 144 7.32 7.78 -2.58
CA GLU A 144 6.77 9.13 -2.51
C GLU A 144 5.23 9.10 -2.53
N ALA A 145 4.66 8.36 -3.46
CA ALA A 145 3.21 8.24 -3.63
C ALA A 145 2.52 7.78 -2.34
N THR A 146 3.06 6.79 -1.63
CA THR A 146 2.48 6.23 -0.41
C THR A 146 2.73 7.07 0.84
N THR A 147 3.65 8.04 0.80
CA THR A 147 3.87 8.97 1.92
C THR A 147 2.67 9.90 2.15
N HIS A 148 1.99 10.30 1.08
CA HIS A 148 0.90 11.27 1.13
C HIS A 148 -0.48 10.67 0.85
N LEU A 149 -0.52 9.44 0.33
CA LEU A 149 -1.73 8.73 -0.04
C LEU A 149 -1.76 7.38 0.66
N GLN A 150 -2.93 7.06 1.22
CA GLN A 150 -3.20 5.71 1.75
C GLN A 150 -4.33 5.09 0.91
N PRO A 151 -4.02 4.62 -0.31
CA PRO A 151 -5.01 3.95 -1.12
C PRO A 151 -5.43 2.65 -0.44
N LEU A 152 -6.73 2.40 -0.37
CA LEU A 152 -7.32 1.18 0.16
C LEU A 152 -8.16 0.50 -0.94
N GLY A 153 -7.52 0.26 -2.07
CA GLY A 153 -8.14 -0.50 -3.14
C GLY A 153 -7.95 -2.00 -2.98
N PRO A 154 -8.53 -2.82 -3.88
CA PRO A 154 -8.52 -4.27 -3.78
C PRO A 154 -7.11 -4.88 -3.70
N ALA A 155 -6.13 -4.37 -4.46
CA ALA A 155 -4.77 -4.90 -4.46
C ALA A 155 -4.04 -4.58 -3.14
N VAL A 156 -4.17 -3.35 -2.64
CA VAL A 156 -3.61 -2.97 -1.33
C VAL A 156 -4.26 -3.75 -0.19
N LEU A 157 -5.59 -3.94 -0.24
CA LEU A 157 -6.30 -4.75 0.76
C LEU A 157 -5.88 -6.22 0.71
N ALA A 158 -5.58 -6.78 -0.47
CA ALA A 158 -5.06 -8.14 -0.59
C ALA A 158 -3.68 -8.30 0.09
N VAL A 159 -2.83 -7.28 0.01
CA VAL A 159 -1.54 -7.27 0.72
C VAL A 159 -1.74 -7.26 2.24
N LEU A 160 -2.66 -6.42 2.73
CA LEU A 160 -3.01 -6.37 4.16
C LEU A 160 -3.61 -7.70 4.64
N GLU A 161 -4.52 -8.29 3.88
CA GLU A 161 -5.12 -9.59 4.18
C GLU A 161 -4.08 -10.69 4.28
N PHE A 162 -3.12 -10.72 3.33
CA PHE A 162 -1.99 -11.64 3.41
C PHE A 162 -1.18 -11.43 4.70
N ALA A 163 -0.80 -10.19 5.02
CA ALA A 163 0.00 -9.89 6.20
C ALA A 163 -0.71 -10.29 7.51
N LEU A 164 -2.02 -9.99 7.61
CA LEU A 164 -2.83 -10.36 8.77
C LEU A 164 -2.99 -11.87 8.90
N GLY A 165 -3.20 -12.57 7.79
CA GLY A 165 -3.27 -14.03 7.75
C GLY A 165 -1.93 -14.70 8.09
N ALA A 166 -0.82 -14.18 7.56
CA ALA A 166 0.52 -14.65 7.88
C ALA A 166 0.84 -14.55 9.39
N LEU A 167 0.36 -13.49 10.04
CA LEU A 167 0.59 -13.26 11.48
C LEU A 167 -0.43 -13.96 12.39
N GLU A 168 -1.46 -14.63 11.85
CA GLU A 168 -2.47 -15.31 12.68
C GLU A 168 -1.89 -16.35 13.64
N PRO A 169 -0.92 -17.20 13.24
CA PRO A 169 -0.33 -18.21 14.12
C PRO A 169 0.45 -17.63 15.31
N THR A 170 0.79 -16.32 15.29
CA THR A 170 1.55 -15.69 16.38
C THR A 170 0.74 -15.44 17.65
N GLY A 171 -0.60 -15.51 17.57
CA GLY A 171 -1.50 -15.18 18.67
C GLY A 171 -1.64 -13.69 18.97
N LEU A 172 -1.02 -12.81 18.18
CA LEU A 172 -1.22 -11.36 18.28
C LEU A 172 -2.68 -11.00 17.95
N ASP A 173 -3.24 -10.00 18.64
CA ASP A 173 -4.53 -9.44 18.29
C ASP A 173 -4.47 -8.65 16.97
N GLY A 174 -5.64 -8.27 16.43
CA GLY A 174 -5.73 -7.60 15.12
C GLY A 174 -4.98 -6.25 15.09
N GLY A 175 -4.97 -5.51 16.19
CA GLY A 175 -4.24 -4.24 16.30
C GLY A 175 -2.74 -4.46 16.24
N ALA A 176 -2.21 -5.39 17.05
CA ALA A 176 -0.79 -5.75 17.06
C ALA A 176 -0.30 -6.32 15.73
N ARG A 177 -1.14 -7.09 15.00
CA ARG A 177 -0.81 -7.54 13.64
C ARG A 177 -0.68 -6.38 12.66
N LEU A 178 -1.60 -5.41 12.69
CA LEU A 178 -1.53 -4.20 11.86
C LEU A 178 -0.30 -3.36 12.19
N GLU A 179 0.03 -3.19 13.47
CA GLU A 179 1.24 -2.49 13.90
C GLU A 179 2.50 -3.22 13.44
N THR A 180 2.55 -4.55 13.56
CA THR A 180 3.66 -5.38 13.07
C THR A 180 3.85 -5.20 11.57
N PHE A 181 2.77 -5.28 10.79
CA PHE A 181 2.83 -5.02 9.35
C PHE A 181 3.36 -3.60 9.05
N ALA A 182 2.84 -2.59 9.74
CA ALA A 182 3.26 -1.19 9.52
C ALA A 182 4.75 -0.98 9.81
N LEU A 183 5.28 -1.60 10.86
CA LEU A 183 6.69 -1.53 11.23
C LEU A 183 7.58 -2.25 10.22
N VAL A 184 7.19 -3.44 9.76
CA VAL A 184 7.91 -4.17 8.71
C VAL A 184 7.89 -3.39 7.40
N ASN A 185 6.73 -2.86 6.98
CA ASN A 185 6.62 -2.03 5.78
C ASN A 185 7.48 -0.76 5.88
N GLY A 186 7.51 -0.11 7.04
CA GLY A 186 8.37 1.05 7.31
C GLY A 186 9.86 0.70 7.22
N PHE A 187 10.27 -0.45 7.77
CA PHE A 187 11.63 -0.97 7.66
C PHE A 187 12.03 -1.22 6.21
N VAL A 188 11.22 -1.95 5.44
CA VAL A 188 11.47 -2.24 4.03
C VAL A 188 11.62 -0.95 3.22
N THR A 189 10.67 -0.03 3.38
CA THR A 189 10.67 1.27 2.70
C THR A 189 11.92 2.09 3.05
N GLY A 190 12.30 2.15 4.32
CA GLY A 190 13.49 2.87 4.80
C GLY A 190 14.78 2.30 4.23
N LEU A 191 14.90 0.97 4.20
CA LEU A 191 16.07 0.29 3.67
C LEU A 191 16.22 0.48 2.15
N VAL A 192 15.11 0.32 1.40
CA VAL A 192 15.10 0.57 -0.06
C VAL A 192 15.45 2.02 -0.37
N ARG A 193 14.92 2.99 0.39
CA ARG A 193 15.29 4.41 0.23
C ARG A 193 16.79 4.62 0.43
N ALA A 194 17.38 3.99 1.44
CA ALA A 194 18.82 4.08 1.69
C ALA A 194 19.63 3.39 0.58
N GLU A 195 19.16 2.28 0.03
CA GLU A 195 19.77 1.57 -1.09
C GLU A 195 19.76 2.41 -2.37
N LEU A 196 18.61 2.97 -2.72
CA LEU A 196 18.46 3.88 -3.87
C LEU A 196 19.31 5.15 -3.72
N GLY A 197 19.36 5.72 -2.51
CA GLY A 197 20.20 6.88 -2.21
C GLY A 197 21.68 6.59 -2.40
N ARG A 198 22.15 5.42 -1.99
CA ARG A 198 23.54 4.97 -2.22
C ARG A 198 23.84 4.75 -3.69
N ALA A 199 22.90 4.14 -4.43
CA ALA A 199 23.06 3.91 -5.88
C ALA A 199 23.06 5.22 -6.68
N ALA A 200 22.30 6.23 -6.25
CA ALA A 200 22.25 7.56 -6.88
C ALA A 200 23.40 8.47 -6.45
N ALA A 201 24.07 8.18 -5.33
CA ALA A 201 25.19 8.96 -4.88
C ALA A 201 26.33 8.84 -5.91
N ALA A 202 26.81 9.99 -6.40
CA ALA A 202 28.01 10.02 -7.22
C ALA A 202 29.15 9.34 -6.46
N VAL A 203 30.02 8.61 -7.17
CA VAL A 203 31.25 8.09 -6.57
C VAL A 203 32.00 9.29 -5.99
N PRO A 204 32.24 9.34 -4.67
CA PRO A 204 32.89 10.49 -4.07
C PRO A 204 34.23 10.75 -4.75
N ASP A 205 34.52 12.02 -5.02
CA ASP A 205 35.88 12.40 -5.42
C ASP A 205 36.87 11.82 -4.39
N PRO A 206 37.88 11.05 -4.82
CA PRO A 206 38.84 10.45 -3.91
C PRO A 206 39.49 11.46 -2.93
N ALA A 207 39.72 12.70 -3.38
CA ALA A 207 40.22 13.75 -2.51
C ALA A 207 39.21 14.17 -1.44
N GLN A 208 37.92 14.25 -1.79
CA GLN A 208 36.85 14.58 -0.86
C GLN A 208 36.63 13.46 0.15
N ALA A 209 36.65 12.20 -0.31
CA ALA A 209 36.55 11.04 0.56
C ALA A 209 37.71 10.96 1.55
N ALA A 210 38.96 11.22 1.09
CA ALA A 210 40.13 11.27 1.94
C ALA A 210 40.04 12.40 2.97
N ALA A 211 39.57 13.58 2.57
CA ALA A 211 39.39 14.72 3.49
C ALA A 211 38.33 14.42 4.57
N GLN A 212 37.21 13.75 4.22
CA GLN A 212 36.21 13.33 5.17
C GLN A 212 36.75 12.26 6.15
N ALA A 213 37.52 11.29 5.66
CA ALA A 213 38.15 10.27 6.49
C ALA A 213 39.15 10.89 7.47
N ALA A 214 40.02 11.82 7.00
CA ALA A 214 40.95 12.55 7.86
C ALA A 214 40.22 13.36 8.94
N ARG A 215 39.16 14.07 8.57
CA ARG A 215 38.31 14.80 9.53
C ARG A 215 37.70 13.89 10.59
N LEU A 216 37.19 12.72 10.18
CA LEU A 216 36.66 11.73 11.14
C LEU A 216 37.76 11.25 12.09
N GLN A 217 38.97 10.93 11.59
CA GLN A 217 40.10 10.51 12.41
C GLN A 217 40.50 11.58 13.44
N GLU A 218 40.56 12.85 13.03
CA GLU A 218 40.84 13.97 13.95
C GLU A 218 39.77 14.02 15.07
N LEU A 219 38.50 13.90 14.73
CA LEU A 219 37.41 13.92 15.72
C LEU A 219 37.51 12.75 16.71
N LEU A 220 37.82 11.55 16.21
CA LEU A 220 38.00 10.37 17.05
C LEU A 220 39.22 10.46 17.97
N ALA A 221 40.31 11.08 17.48
CA ALA A 221 41.53 11.30 18.27
C ALA A 221 41.31 12.24 19.46
N THR A 222 40.24 13.06 19.46
CA THR A 222 39.89 13.91 20.61
C THR A 222 39.48 13.12 21.86
N GLY A 223 39.18 11.81 21.74
CA GLY A 223 38.67 10.98 22.80
C GLY A 223 37.22 11.28 23.24
N ARG A 224 36.53 12.24 22.58
CA ARG A 224 35.16 12.63 22.94
C ARG A 224 34.09 11.63 22.49
N TYR A 225 34.43 10.71 21.58
CA TYR A 225 33.50 9.73 20.98
C TYR A 225 33.97 8.28 21.15
N PRO A 226 34.23 7.82 22.41
CA PRO A 226 34.86 6.51 22.66
C PRO A 226 33.99 5.34 22.21
N ARG A 227 32.67 5.45 22.33
CA ARG A 227 31.73 4.39 21.92
C ARG A 227 31.67 4.22 20.40
N PHE A 228 31.70 5.35 19.68
CA PHE A 228 31.71 5.32 18.23
C PHE A 228 33.03 4.80 17.69
N ALA A 229 34.18 5.22 18.28
CA ALA A 229 35.48 4.68 17.96
C ALA A 229 35.56 3.17 18.18
N ALA A 230 35.04 2.67 19.31
CA ALA A 230 35.00 1.25 19.61
C ALA A 230 34.10 0.48 18.61
N ALA A 231 32.96 1.04 18.21
CA ALA A 231 32.11 0.41 17.22
C ALA A 231 32.79 0.29 15.85
N LEU A 232 33.47 1.35 15.39
CA LEU A 232 34.26 1.31 14.16
C LEU A 232 35.42 0.31 14.22
N ALA A 233 36.08 0.19 15.36
CA ALA A 233 37.17 -0.77 15.54
C ALA A 233 36.73 -2.24 15.51
N GLN A 234 35.46 -2.52 15.79
CA GLN A 234 34.88 -3.86 15.68
C GLN A 234 34.61 -4.26 14.21
N GLY A 235 34.77 -3.34 13.29
CA GLY A 235 34.58 -3.54 11.87
C GLY A 235 33.12 -3.33 11.44
N ASP A 236 32.93 -2.84 10.22
CA ASP A 236 31.65 -2.89 9.56
C ASP A 236 31.28 -4.36 9.35
N PRO A 237 30.02 -4.76 9.61
CA PRO A 237 29.56 -6.03 9.08
C PRO A 237 29.82 -6.02 7.57
N PRO A 238 30.32 -7.11 6.98
CA PRO A 238 30.74 -7.12 5.60
C PRO A 238 29.64 -6.52 4.73
N ALA A 239 29.92 -5.38 4.09
CA ALA A 239 29.01 -4.65 3.22
C ALA A 239 28.67 -5.43 1.92
N ALA A 240 29.09 -6.69 1.85
CA ALA A 240 29.17 -7.45 0.62
C ALA A 240 27.85 -8.05 0.17
N ASP A 241 26.84 -8.21 1.04
CA ASP A 241 25.57 -8.80 0.65
C ASP A 241 24.39 -8.04 1.30
N LEU A 242 23.83 -7.11 0.48
CA LEU A 242 22.65 -6.32 0.88
C LEU A 242 21.44 -7.22 1.18
N SER A 243 21.32 -8.36 0.49
CA SER A 243 20.24 -9.32 0.73
C SER A 243 20.42 -9.99 2.10
N ALA A 244 21.60 -10.52 2.39
CA ALA A 244 21.88 -11.11 3.69
C ALA A 244 21.78 -10.09 4.83
N GLN A 245 22.10 -8.82 4.57
CA GLN A 245 21.89 -7.75 5.54
C GLN A 245 20.39 -7.49 5.77
N PHE A 246 19.60 -7.47 4.69
CA PHE A 246 18.14 -7.30 4.76
C PHE A 246 17.51 -8.39 5.62
N ASP A 247 17.81 -9.66 5.34
CA ASP A 247 17.26 -10.81 6.05
C ASP A 247 17.61 -10.77 7.55
N ARG A 248 18.88 -10.54 7.89
CA ARG A 248 19.30 -10.42 9.29
C ARG A 248 18.63 -9.28 10.05
N LEU A 249 18.41 -8.14 9.39
CA LEU A 249 17.74 -7.01 10.04
C LEU A 249 16.25 -7.26 10.18
N LEU A 250 15.63 -7.89 9.19
CA LEU A 250 14.23 -8.28 9.24
C LEU A 250 13.98 -9.29 10.36
N ASP A 251 14.82 -10.33 10.48
CA ASP A 251 14.74 -11.30 11.58
C ASP A 251 14.78 -10.61 12.94
N ARG A 252 15.73 -9.68 13.15
CA ARG A 252 15.84 -8.95 14.43
C ARG A 252 14.60 -8.10 14.74
N ILE A 253 13.95 -7.56 13.71
CA ILE A 253 12.71 -6.82 13.87
C ILE A 253 11.58 -7.79 14.22
N LEU A 254 11.42 -8.86 13.48
CA LEU A 254 10.40 -9.87 13.73
C LEU A 254 10.52 -10.51 15.11
N ASP A 255 11.75 -10.78 15.57
CA ASP A 255 12.03 -11.27 16.93
C ASP A 255 11.57 -10.29 18.02
N GLY A 256 11.66 -8.99 17.75
CA GLY A 256 11.23 -7.94 18.69
C GLY A 256 9.73 -7.64 18.67
N LEU A 257 9.07 -7.88 17.54
CA LEU A 257 7.66 -7.54 17.35
C LEU A 257 6.71 -8.68 17.75
N VAL A 258 7.13 -9.92 17.51
CA VAL A 258 6.36 -11.11 17.85
C VAL A 258 6.89 -11.71 19.15
N TYR A 259 6.75 -10.97 20.23
CA TYR A 259 7.03 -11.49 21.56
C TYR A 259 5.81 -12.27 22.05
N PRO A 260 5.94 -13.55 22.48
CA PRO A 260 4.81 -14.21 23.12
C PRO A 260 4.40 -13.34 24.31
N ALA A 261 3.13 -12.95 24.34
CA ALA A 261 2.58 -12.20 25.47
C ALA A 261 2.99 -12.94 26.75
N SER A 262 3.92 -12.35 27.52
CA SER A 262 4.29 -12.88 28.81
C SER A 262 3.00 -13.01 29.58
N SER A 263 2.59 -14.22 29.92
CA SER A 263 1.46 -14.50 30.78
C SER A 263 1.64 -13.65 32.04
N ALA A 264 0.97 -12.49 32.03
CA ALA A 264 0.80 -11.72 33.26
C ALA A 264 -0.09 -12.56 34.17
N THR A 265 0.56 -13.25 35.13
CA THR A 265 -0.06 -13.96 36.25
C THR A 265 -0.50 -12.94 37.28
#